data_3536a6a32f4906f059c3ed51927f06e8
#
_entry.id   3536a6a32f4906f059c3ed51927f06e8
#
_cell.length_a   1.000
_cell.length_b   1.000
_cell.length_c   1.000
_cell.angle_alpha   90.00
_cell.angle_beta   90.00
_cell.angle_gamma   90.00
#
_symmetry.space_group_name_H-M   'P 1'
#
loop_
_entity.id
_entity.type
_entity.pdbx_description
1 polymer ?
#
loop_
_entity_poly.entity_id
_entity_poly.type
_entity_poly.pdbx_seq_one_letter_code
_entity_poly.pdbx_strand_id
1 'polypeptide(L)'
;MTVQMVLLTALGVGGATIFGSILCFVFKKVSHRFSDIVLAFAAGVMLAAAVLGLILPSLEYGGKYGLIFTVAGIFTGAMCLSLIDKLVPHLHKIVGADLEEHESNGSLSKVLLFVTAIAIHNLPEGIAAGVSFGSGNTSEALLIAGGIALQNIPEGMVIIGPMLAAGVSSKRTLLCAMATGLVEVIGTLIGYFAVSVASAILPFALAFAGGTMLYVISDEMIPETHAHGSQRGATYSLLAGFCLMLISDVLLG
;
A
#
# COMPACT_ATOMS: atom_id res chain seq x y z
N MET A 1 5.89 -24.75 1.84
CA MET A 1 5.54 -23.68 0.89
C MET A 1 6.70 -23.51 -0.09
N THR A 2 6.47 -23.36 -1.37
CA THR A 2 7.56 -23.28 -2.37
C THR A 2 7.96 -21.82 -2.60
N VAL A 3 9.27 -21.54 -2.68
CA VAL A 3 9.81 -20.22 -3.03
C VAL A 3 9.22 -19.71 -4.35
N GLN A 4 8.91 -20.62 -5.27
CA GLN A 4 8.27 -20.30 -6.54
C GLN A 4 6.90 -19.63 -6.36
N MET A 5 6.10 -20.08 -5.39
CA MET A 5 4.79 -19.48 -5.10
C MET A 5 4.93 -18.08 -4.53
N VAL A 6 5.89 -17.87 -3.63
CA VAL A 6 6.20 -16.53 -3.08
C VAL A 6 6.65 -15.57 -4.20
N LEU A 7 7.50 -16.04 -5.11
CA LEU A 7 7.95 -15.24 -6.26
C LEU A 7 6.78 -14.86 -7.19
N LEU A 8 5.91 -15.81 -7.50
CA LEU A 8 4.72 -15.53 -8.33
C LEU A 8 3.78 -14.54 -7.65
N THR A 9 3.58 -14.69 -6.34
CA THR A 9 2.76 -13.75 -5.56
C THR A 9 3.40 -12.36 -5.52
N ALA A 10 4.71 -12.25 -5.28
CA ALA A 10 5.43 -10.99 -5.30
C ALA A 10 5.28 -10.28 -6.66
N LEU A 11 5.44 -11.02 -7.76
CA LEU A 11 5.24 -10.49 -9.11
C LEU A 11 3.77 -10.10 -9.36
N GLY A 12 2.81 -10.81 -8.77
CA GLY A 12 1.39 -10.49 -8.84
C GLY A 12 1.06 -9.18 -8.11
N VAL A 13 1.58 -9.00 -6.91
CA VAL A 13 1.39 -7.80 -6.08
C VAL A 13 1.98 -6.57 -6.78
N GLY A 14 3.29 -6.58 -7.09
CA GLY A 14 3.95 -5.46 -7.78
C GLY A 14 3.45 -5.27 -9.22
N GLY A 15 3.03 -6.35 -9.89
CA GLY A 15 2.42 -6.29 -11.22
C GLY A 15 1.06 -5.59 -11.23
N ALA A 16 0.31 -5.65 -10.13
CA ALA A 16 -0.99 -4.99 -10.01
C ALA A 16 -0.86 -3.46 -10.04
N THR A 17 0.13 -2.88 -9.37
CA THR A 17 0.46 -1.45 -9.42
C THR A 17 0.82 -1.02 -10.86
N ILE A 18 1.66 -1.81 -11.53
CA ILE A 18 2.02 -1.55 -12.94
C ILE A 18 0.79 -1.64 -13.85
N PHE A 19 -0.05 -2.64 -13.64
CA PHE A 19 -1.28 -2.81 -14.41
C PHE A 19 -2.25 -1.64 -14.22
N GLY A 20 -2.46 -1.19 -12.97
CA GLY A 20 -3.26 0.00 -12.66
C GLY A 20 -2.74 1.25 -13.39
N SER A 21 -1.43 1.45 -13.38
CA SER A 21 -0.78 2.55 -14.08
C SER A 21 -1.03 2.50 -15.60
N ILE A 22 -0.93 1.33 -16.21
CA ILE A 22 -1.23 1.14 -17.65
C ILE A 22 -2.70 1.44 -17.93
N LEU A 23 -3.62 0.99 -17.08
CA LEU A 23 -5.05 1.28 -17.23
C LEU A 23 -5.32 2.79 -17.25
N CYS A 24 -4.65 3.58 -16.42
CA CYS A 24 -4.82 5.03 -16.39
C CYS A 24 -4.42 5.69 -17.73
N PHE A 25 -3.38 5.21 -18.40
CA PHE A 25 -3.03 5.70 -19.74
C PHE A 25 -4.11 5.41 -20.78
N VAL A 26 -4.83 4.30 -20.67
CA VAL A 26 -5.94 3.93 -21.56
C VAL A 26 -7.13 4.86 -21.36
N PHE A 27 -7.48 5.19 -20.12
CA PHE A 27 -8.65 6.02 -19.80
C PHE A 27 -8.46 7.53 -19.99
N LYS A 28 -7.27 8.01 -20.28
CA LYS A 28 -6.84 9.39 -20.68
C LYS A 28 -7.36 10.58 -19.85
N LYS A 29 -8.47 10.47 -19.14
CA LYS A 29 -9.02 11.48 -18.21
C LYS A 29 -9.76 10.79 -17.08
N VAL A 30 -9.14 10.71 -15.94
CA VAL A 30 -9.76 10.25 -14.69
C VAL A 30 -10.26 11.48 -13.95
N SER A 31 -11.57 11.54 -13.63
CA SER A 31 -12.11 12.64 -12.83
C SER A 31 -11.68 12.49 -11.37
N HIS A 32 -11.48 13.60 -10.65
CA HIS A 32 -11.17 13.57 -9.22
C HIS A 32 -12.17 12.72 -8.43
N ARG A 33 -13.46 12.87 -8.71
CA ARG A 33 -14.51 12.06 -8.07
C ARG A 33 -14.34 10.56 -8.29
N PHE A 34 -13.95 10.12 -9.49
CA PHE A 34 -13.71 8.71 -9.77
C PHE A 34 -12.45 8.23 -9.02
N SER A 35 -11.40 9.04 -9.02
CA SER A 35 -10.16 8.77 -8.28
C SER A 35 -10.44 8.62 -6.77
N ASP A 36 -11.20 9.54 -6.17
CA ASP A 36 -11.56 9.50 -4.75
C ASP A 36 -12.33 8.21 -4.40
N ILE A 37 -13.31 7.83 -5.23
CA ILE A 37 -14.12 6.61 -5.02
C ILE A 37 -13.26 5.35 -5.12
N VAL A 38 -12.39 5.28 -6.12
CA VAL A 38 -11.54 4.11 -6.38
C VAL A 38 -10.45 3.98 -5.31
N LEU A 39 -9.84 5.10 -4.91
CA LEU A 39 -8.86 5.13 -3.82
C LEU A 39 -9.50 4.80 -2.46
N ALA A 40 -10.71 5.30 -2.20
CA ALA A 40 -11.45 4.96 -0.99
C ALA A 40 -11.80 3.47 -0.92
N PHE A 41 -12.16 2.85 -2.06
CA PHE A 41 -12.36 1.40 -2.14
C PHE A 41 -11.09 0.64 -1.77
N ALA A 42 -9.95 1.06 -2.32
CA ALA A 42 -8.63 0.48 -2.00
C ALA A 42 -8.32 0.61 -0.50
N ALA A 43 -8.54 1.80 0.09
CA ALA A 43 -8.36 2.03 1.53
C ALA A 43 -9.22 1.08 2.38
N GLY A 44 -10.45 0.78 1.94
CA GLY A 44 -11.32 -0.19 2.60
C GLY A 44 -10.81 -1.62 2.56
N VAL A 45 -10.35 -2.08 1.38
CA VAL A 45 -9.72 -3.39 1.22
C VAL A 45 -8.48 -3.50 2.09
N MET A 46 -7.62 -2.48 2.05
CA MET A 46 -6.38 -2.39 2.83
C MET A 46 -6.65 -2.41 4.35
N LEU A 47 -7.68 -1.69 4.80
CA LEU A 47 -8.08 -1.66 6.21
C LEU A 47 -8.50 -3.06 6.70
N ALA A 48 -9.31 -3.77 5.94
CA ALA A 48 -9.71 -5.12 6.27
C ALA A 48 -8.52 -6.09 6.26
N ALA A 49 -7.66 -6.03 5.23
CA ALA A 49 -6.45 -6.84 5.14
C ALA A 49 -5.50 -6.60 6.33
N ALA A 50 -5.29 -5.35 6.72
CA ALA A 50 -4.46 -4.99 7.87
C ALA A 50 -5.01 -5.56 9.18
N VAL A 51 -6.31 -5.44 9.40
CA VAL A 51 -6.93 -5.91 10.67
C VAL A 51 -7.09 -7.41 10.69
N LEU A 52 -7.75 -7.99 9.69
CA LEU A 52 -8.11 -9.41 9.65
C LEU A 52 -6.89 -10.30 9.33
N GLY A 53 -6.10 -9.89 8.34
CA GLY A 53 -5.00 -10.70 7.84
C GLY A 53 -3.66 -10.52 8.56
N LEU A 54 -3.45 -9.43 9.30
CA LEU A 54 -2.17 -9.15 9.94
C LEU A 54 -2.28 -8.97 11.46
N ILE A 55 -3.16 -8.06 11.91
CA ILE A 55 -3.25 -7.70 13.34
C ILE A 55 -3.89 -8.82 14.17
N LEU A 56 -5.01 -9.37 13.72
CA LEU A 56 -5.66 -10.48 14.45
C LEU A 56 -4.78 -11.75 14.49
N PRO A 57 -4.19 -12.20 13.37
CA PRO A 57 -3.24 -13.30 13.39
C PRO A 57 -2.01 -13.05 14.28
N SER A 58 -1.51 -11.80 14.35
CA SER A 58 -0.44 -11.45 15.29
C SER A 58 -0.79 -11.78 16.74
N LEU A 59 -2.05 -11.50 17.16
CA LEU A 59 -2.52 -11.86 18.51
C LEU A 59 -2.50 -13.37 18.73
N GLU A 60 -2.95 -14.13 17.75
CA GLU A 60 -3.05 -15.60 17.83
C GLU A 60 -1.66 -16.26 17.86
N TYR A 61 -0.78 -15.91 16.92
CA TYR A 61 0.58 -16.46 16.84
C TYR A 61 1.48 -16.03 18.00
N GLY A 62 1.21 -14.90 18.63
CA GLY A 62 1.94 -14.43 19.80
C GLY A 62 1.62 -15.17 21.10
N GLY A 63 0.58 -16.01 21.13
CA GLY A 63 0.17 -16.81 22.27
C GLY A 63 0.04 -15.97 23.56
N LYS A 64 0.70 -16.38 24.64
CA LYS A 64 0.65 -15.68 25.94
C LYS A 64 1.10 -14.20 25.86
N TYR A 65 1.98 -13.87 24.94
CA TYR A 65 2.52 -12.53 24.77
C TYR A 65 1.95 -11.81 23.53
N GLY A 66 0.95 -12.39 22.88
CA GLY A 66 0.36 -11.87 21.63
C GLY A 66 -0.03 -10.41 21.72
N LEU A 67 -0.75 -10.03 22.81
CA LEU A 67 -1.15 -8.63 23.00
C LEU A 67 0.05 -7.66 23.04
N ILE A 68 1.14 -8.03 23.71
CA ILE A 68 2.33 -7.18 23.84
C ILE A 68 3.01 -7.04 22.47
N PHE A 69 3.22 -8.14 21.75
CA PHE A 69 3.83 -8.12 20.42
C PHE A 69 2.98 -7.35 19.43
N THR A 70 1.66 -7.52 19.47
CA THR A 70 0.74 -6.82 18.56
C THR A 70 0.72 -5.33 18.83
N VAL A 71 0.56 -4.89 20.07
CA VAL A 71 0.56 -3.46 20.38
C VAL A 71 1.92 -2.83 20.08
N ALA A 72 3.03 -3.47 20.47
CA ALA A 72 4.36 -2.98 20.16
C ALA A 72 4.62 -2.92 18.64
N GLY A 73 4.19 -3.94 17.89
CA GLY A 73 4.32 -4.00 16.44
C GLY A 73 3.56 -2.87 15.75
N ILE A 74 2.28 -2.66 16.10
CA ILE A 74 1.47 -1.58 15.52
C ILE A 74 2.13 -0.22 15.73
N PHE A 75 2.50 0.12 16.95
CA PHE A 75 3.10 1.42 17.23
C PHE A 75 4.48 1.60 16.61
N THR A 76 5.32 0.55 16.61
CA THR A 76 6.64 0.64 15.98
C THR A 76 6.54 0.73 14.47
N GLY A 77 5.58 0.05 13.84
CA GLY A 77 5.29 0.16 12.41
C GLY A 77 4.85 1.57 12.04
N ALA A 78 3.85 2.10 12.73
CA ALA A 78 3.36 3.46 12.53
C ALA A 78 4.48 4.52 12.77
N MET A 79 5.26 4.37 13.85
CA MET A 79 6.40 5.27 14.12
C MET A 79 7.48 5.19 13.05
N CYS A 80 7.80 3.99 12.59
CA CYS A 80 8.80 3.79 11.55
C CYS A 80 8.39 4.55 10.28
N LEU A 81 7.14 4.37 9.84
CA LEU A 81 6.64 5.07 8.66
C LEU A 81 6.58 6.58 8.88
N SER A 82 6.05 7.04 10.00
CA SER A 82 6.02 8.47 10.35
C SER A 82 7.40 9.12 10.39
N LEU A 83 8.45 8.39 10.80
CA LEU A 83 9.82 8.88 10.78
C LEU A 83 10.37 8.97 9.34
N ILE A 84 10.07 7.97 8.53
CA ILE A 84 10.47 7.96 7.11
C ILE A 84 9.79 9.13 6.38
N ASP A 85 8.49 9.34 6.60
CA ASP A 85 7.73 10.44 6.02
C ASP A 85 8.27 11.82 6.40
N LYS A 86 8.74 11.99 7.65
CA LYS A 86 9.40 13.23 8.06
C LYS A 86 10.73 13.47 7.37
N LEU A 87 11.42 12.41 6.99
CA LEU A 87 12.70 12.52 6.25
C LEU A 87 12.47 12.80 4.77
N VAL A 88 11.31 12.41 4.23
CA VAL A 88 10.91 12.67 2.85
C VAL A 88 9.77 13.70 2.87
N PRO A 89 9.96 14.92 2.35
CA PRO A 89 8.91 15.94 2.31
C PRO A 89 7.65 15.43 1.62
N HIS A 90 6.51 15.52 2.29
CA HIS A 90 5.22 15.06 1.72
C HIS A 90 4.87 15.78 0.43
N LEU A 91 4.29 15.02 -0.48
CA LEU A 91 3.79 15.48 -1.77
C LEU A 91 2.78 16.63 -1.65
N HIS A 92 1.92 16.59 -0.60
CA HIS A 92 0.92 17.64 -0.35
C HIS A 92 1.49 19.06 -0.24
N LYS A 93 2.71 19.21 0.31
CA LYS A 93 3.40 20.51 0.34
C LYS A 93 4.00 20.90 -1.02
N ILE A 94 4.23 19.92 -1.89
CA ILE A 94 4.91 20.14 -3.17
C ILE A 94 3.91 20.39 -4.30
N VAL A 95 2.76 19.70 -4.29
CA VAL A 95 1.72 19.84 -5.33
C VAL A 95 0.75 20.99 -5.03
N GLY A 96 0.50 21.31 -3.75
CA GLY A 96 -0.47 22.33 -3.35
C GLY A 96 0.08 23.75 -3.18
N ALA A 97 1.39 23.93 -2.95
CA ALA A 97 1.94 25.23 -2.57
C ALA A 97 2.72 25.95 -3.67
N ASP A 98 3.18 25.29 -4.73
CA ASP A 98 4.17 25.85 -5.66
C ASP A 98 3.79 25.80 -7.14
N LEU A 99 2.50 25.76 -7.48
CA LEU A 99 2.09 25.89 -8.89
C LEU A 99 2.30 27.31 -9.45
N GLU A 100 2.63 28.30 -8.61
CA GLU A 100 2.74 29.71 -9.05
C GLU A 100 4.15 30.30 -9.04
N GLU A 101 5.20 29.68 -8.50
CA GLU A 101 6.55 30.31 -8.52
C GLU A 101 7.70 29.35 -8.84
N HIS A 102 8.40 29.69 -9.90
CA HIS A 102 9.77 29.36 -10.37
C HIS A 102 9.94 28.26 -11.41
N GLU A 103 10.05 28.70 -12.65
CA GLU A 103 10.83 28.08 -13.72
C GLU A 103 12.28 27.85 -13.25
N SER A 104 12.73 26.65 -13.37
CA SER A 104 14.10 26.14 -13.39
C SER A 104 14.48 25.20 -12.22
N ASN A 105 14.79 23.96 -12.56
CA ASN A 105 15.39 22.89 -11.74
C ASN A 105 14.52 22.23 -10.61
N GLY A 106 13.35 22.73 -10.31
CA GLY A 106 12.46 22.13 -9.28
C GLY A 106 11.71 20.88 -9.71
N SER A 107 11.51 20.66 -11.03
CA SER A 107 10.63 19.58 -11.51
C SER A 107 11.20 18.17 -11.27
N LEU A 108 12.50 17.98 -11.43
CA LEU A 108 13.14 16.68 -11.24
C LEU A 108 13.20 16.29 -9.76
N SER A 109 13.47 17.24 -8.88
CA SER A 109 13.42 17.02 -7.44
C SER A 109 12.01 16.69 -6.95
N LYS A 110 11.00 17.37 -7.47
CA LYS A 110 9.58 17.10 -7.16
C LYS A 110 9.16 15.70 -7.60
N VAL A 111 9.55 15.28 -8.80
CA VAL A 111 9.28 13.92 -9.32
C VAL A 111 10.00 12.85 -8.48
N LEU A 112 11.25 13.09 -8.12
CA LEU A 112 12.02 12.14 -7.32
C LEU A 112 11.40 11.96 -5.91
N LEU A 113 11.00 13.08 -5.27
CA LEU A 113 10.30 13.06 -3.98
C LEU A 113 8.98 12.31 -4.07
N PHE A 114 8.20 12.55 -5.13
CA PHE A 114 6.93 11.84 -5.36
C PHE A 114 7.11 10.33 -5.50
N VAL A 115 8.04 9.89 -6.35
CA VAL A 115 8.35 8.46 -6.54
C VAL A 115 8.85 7.84 -5.24
N THR A 116 9.65 8.58 -4.46
CA THR A 116 10.17 8.11 -3.18
C THR A 116 9.04 7.95 -2.15
N ALA A 117 8.11 8.91 -2.08
CA ALA A 117 6.96 8.81 -1.19
C ALA A 117 6.12 7.56 -1.49
N ILE A 118 5.77 7.33 -2.76
CA ILE A 118 5.04 6.13 -3.17
C ILE A 118 5.83 4.85 -2.87
N ALA A 119 7.14 4.83 -3.13
CA ALA A 119 7.96 3.66 -2.81
C ALA A 119 7.99 3.34 -1.30
N ILE A 120 7.89 4.37 -0.45
CA ILE A 120 7.78 4.23 1.01
C ILE A 120 6.48 3.52 1.39
N HIS A 121 5.38 3.79 0.70
CA HIS A 121 4.08 3.13 0.95
C HIS A 121 4.06 1.70 0.43
N ASN A 122 4.57 1.48 -0.75
CA ASN A 122 4.58 0.17 -1.41
C ASN A 122 5.52 -0.85 -0.72
N LEU A 123 6.58 -0.39 -0.04
CA LEU A 123 7.48 -1.30 0.67
C LEU A 123 6.81 -2.04 1.84
N PRO A 124 6.09 -1.38 2.77
CA PRO A 124 5.29 -2.03 3.81
C PRO A 124 4.26 -3.01 3.27
N GLU A 125 3.60 -2.70 2.17
CA GLU A 125 2.61 -3.58 1.54
C GLU A 125 3.25 -4.87 1.02
N GLY A 126 4.37 -4.74 0.31
CA GLY A 126 5.16 -5.90 -0.06
C GLY A 126 5.60 -6.72 1.15
N ILE A 127 6.12 -6.08 2.20
CA ILE A 127 6.52 -6.77 3.45
C ILE A 127 5.31 -7.51 4.05
N ALA A 128 4.13 -6.90 4.10
CA ALA A 128 2.91 -7.51 4.60
C ALA A 128 2.56 -8.80 3.82
N ALA A 129 2.58 -8.72 2.48
CA ALA A 129 2.39 -9.89 1.61
C ALA A 129 3.44 -10.99 1.88
N GLY A 130 4.69 -10.63 2.11
CA GLY A 130 5.77 -11.58 2.39
C GLY A 130 5.66 -12.23 3.78
N VAL A 131 5.39 -11.44 4.81
CA VAL A 131 5.27 -11.90 6.21
C VAL A 131 4.08 -12.83 6.39
N SER A 132 2.97 -12.63 5.67
CA SER A 132 1.79 -13.49 5.74
C SER A 132 2.10 -14.96 5.39
N PHE A 133 3.08 -15.22 4.54
CA PHE A 133 3.56 -16.57 4.26
C PHE A 133 4.24 -17.26 5.44
N GLY A 134 4.63 -16.52 6.47
CA GLY A 134 5.22 -17.05 7.69
C GLY A 134 4.23 -17.80 8.59
N SER A 135 2.92 -17.56 8.43
CA SER A 135 1.85 -18.27 9.14
C SER A 135 1.81 -19.78 8.83
N GLY A 136 2.35 -20.19 7.69
CA GLY A 136 2.24 -21.55 7.19
C GLY A 136 0.87 -21.86 6.54
N ASN A 137 -0.12 -20.99 6.67
CA ASN A 137 -1.41 -21.07 6.00
C ASN A 137 -1.33 -20.41 4.61
N THR A 138 -1.29 -21.23 3.58
CA THR A 138 -1.17 -20.76 2.20
C THR A 138 -2.41 -20.01 1.72
N SER A 139 -3.61 -20.44 2.10
CA SER A 139 -4.86 -19.78 1.71
C SER A 139 -4.95 -18.38 2.27
N GLU A 140 -4.67 -18.23 3.56
CA GLU A 140 -4.62 -16.94 4.25
C GLU A 140 -3.58 -15.98 3.62
N ALA A 141 -2.36 -16.48 3.36
CA ALA A 141 -1.31 -15.70 2.73
C ALA A 141 -1.70 -15.22 1.31
N LEU A 142 -2.31 -16.09 0.51
CA LEU A 142 -2.79 -15.72 -0.84
C LEU A 142 -3.98 -14.77 -0.79
N LEU A 143 -4.85 -14.87 0.21
CA LEU A 143 -5.97 -13.95 0.41
C LEU A 143 -5.47 -12.54 0.74
N ILE A 144 -4.51 -12.42 1.67
CA ILE A 144 -3.88 -11.14 2.03
C ILE A 144 -3.17 -10.53 0.82
N ALA A 145 -2.34 -11.31 0.13
CA ALA A 145 -1.63 -10.86 -1.06
C ALA A 145 -2.59 -10.49 -2.20
N GLY A 146 -3.71 -11.20 -2.35
CA GLY A 146 -4.78 -10.88 -3.29
C GLY A 146 -5.49 -9.57 -2.97
N GLY A 147 -5.76 -9.30 -1.69
CA GLY A 147 -6.28 -8.03 -1.21
C GLY A 147 -5.33 -6.87 -1.51
N ILE A 148 -4.02 -7.05 -1.22
CA ILE A 148 -2.98 -6.08 -1.54
C ILE A 148 -2.89 -5.85 -3.06
N ALA A 149 -2.88 -6.89 -3.87
CA ALA A 149 -2.88 -6.74 -5.33
C ALA A 149 -4.13 -6.01 -5.85
N LEU A 150 -5.29 -6.25 -5.25
CA LEU A 150 -6.54 -5.59 -5.63
C LEU A 150 -6.50 -4.08 -5.36
N GLN A 151 -5.96 -3.65 -4.21
CA GLN A 151 -5.81 -2.23 -3.86
C GLN A 151 -4.73 -1.53 -4.69
N ASN A 152 -3.67 -2.23 -5.06
CA ASN A 152 -2.55 -1.69 -5.85
C ASN A 152 -2.98 -1.26 -7.27
N ILE A 153 -4.04 -1.86 -7.84
CA ILE A 153 -4.59 -1.41 -9.12
C ILE A 153 -5.08 0.05 -9.04
N PRO A 154 -5.99 0.44 -8.13
CA PRO A 154 -6.33 1.82 -7.86
C PRO A 154 -5.14 2.75 -7.61
N GLU A 155 -4.24 2.33 -6.75
CA GLU A 155 -3.06 3.14 -6.39
C GLU A 155 -2.16 3.41 -7.57
N GLY A 156 -1.88 2.40 -8.38
CA GLY A 156 -1.15 2.56 -9.63
C GLY A 156 -1.81 3.56 -10.60
N MET A 157 -3.15 3.62 -10.61
CA MET A 157 -3.88 4.61 -11.43
C MET A 157 -3.69 6.04 -10.92
N VAL A 158 -3.71 6.25 -9.60
CA VAL A 158 -3.61 7.59 -8.98
C VAL A 158 -2.23 8.22 -9.19
N ILE A 159 -1.17 7.43 -9.31
CA ILE A 159 0.20 7.90 -9.58
C ILE A 159 0.30 8.72 -10.88
N ILE A 160 -0.43 8.33 -11.90
CA ILE A 160 -0.21 8.82 -13.27
C ILE A 160 -0.63 10.29 -13.44
N GLY A 161 -1.76 10.67 -12.87
CA GLY A 161 -2.33 12.01 -13.03
C GLY A 161 -1.38 13.14 -12.56
N PRO A 162 -0.93 13.13 -11.31
CA PRO A 162 -0.02 14.13 -10.75
C PRO A 162 1.31 14.22 -11.50
N MET A 163 1.87 13.09 -11.93
CA MET A 163 3.15 13.09 -12.65
C MET A 163 3.01 13.74 -14.04
N LEU A 164 1.95 13.43 -14.77
CA LEU A 164 1.69 14.06 -16.07
C LEU A 164 1.37 15.55 -15.92
N ALA A 165 0.63 15.94 -14.89
CA ALA A 165 0.34 17.34 -14.57
C ALA A 165 1.61 18.14 -14.23
N ALA A 166 2.59 17.49 -13.57
CA ALA A 166 3.91 18.08 -13.31
C ALA A 166 4.83 18.11 -14.55
N GLY A 167 4.34 17.75 -15.73
CA GLY A 167 5.11 17.80 -16.99
C GLY A 167 6.04 16.61 -17.21
N VAL A 168 5.93 15.54 -16.41
CA VAL A 168 6.72 14.32 -16.61
C VAL A 168 6.24 13.57 -17.85
N SER A 169 7.15 13.15 -18.71
CA SER A 169 6.77 12.40 -19.91
C SER A 169 6.14 11.05 -19.56
N SER A 170 5.17 10.59 -20.37
CA SER A 170 4.47 9.31 -20.18
C SER A 170 5.41 8.11 -19.97
N LYS A 171 6.54 8.09 -20.72
CA LYS A 171 7.55 7.04 -20.59
C LYS A 171 8.21 7.05 -19.20
N ARG A 172 8.59 8.22 -18.70
CA ARG A 172 9.18 8.36 -17.35
C ARG A 172 8.17 8.03 -16.26
N THR A 173 6.93 8.49 -16.41
CA THR A 173 5.81 8.17 -15.50
C THR A 173 5.62 6.66 -15.39
N LEU A 174 5.59 5.94 -16.51
CA LEU A 174 5.47 4.48 -16.52
C LEU A 174 6.68 3.81 -15.86
N LEU A 175 7.89 4.27 -16.14
CA LEU A 175 9.11 3.73 -15.51
C LEU A 175 9.10 3.94 -13.98
N CYS A 176 8.61 5.08 -13.50
CA CYS A 176 8.44 5.33 -12.08
C CYS A 176 7.42 4.36 -11.46
N ALA A 177 6.26 4.16 -12.08
CA ALA A 177 5.26 3.20 -11.63
C ALA A 177 5.79 1.75 -11.63
N MET A 178 6.62 1.39 -12.63
CA MET A 178 7.31 0.08 -12.62
C MET A 178 8.30 -0.03 -11.47
N ALA A 179 9.01 1.04 -11.14
CA ALA A 179 9.95 1.05 -10.03
C ALA A 179 9.23 0.89 -8.68
N THR A 180 8.06 1.54 -8.47
CA THR A 180 7.27 1.38 -7.24
C THR A 180 6.73 -0.05 -7.11
N GLY A 181 6.19 -0.64 -8.17
CA GLY A 181 5.79 -2.05 -8.19
C GLY A 181 6.96 -3.02 -7.92
N LEU A 182 8.18 -2.70 -8.37
CA LEU A 182 9.37 -3.50 -8.04
C LEU A 182 9.73 -3.42 -6.55
N VAL A 183 9.50 -2.28 -5.89
CA VAL A 183 9.69 -2.14 -4.43
C VAL A 183 8.78 -3.10 -3.67
N GLU A 184 7.54 -3.31 -4.10
CA GLU A 184 6.63 -4.32 -3.53
C GLU A 184 7.16 -5.74 -3.68
N VAL A 185 7.72 -6.07 -4.86
CA VAL A 185 8.37 -7.38 -5.07
C VAL A 185 9.51 -7.57 -4.09
N ILE A 186 10.37 -6.57 -3.94
CA ILE A 186 11.50 -6.60 -2.99
C ILE A 186 10.98 -6.71 -1.55
N GLY A 187 9.95 -5.92 -1.18
CA GLY A 187 9.30 -5.98 0.12
C GLY A 187 8.76 -7.38 0.45
N THR A 188 8.07 -8.01 -0.51
CA THR A 188 7.54 -9.37 -0.36
C THR A 188 8.64 -10.39 -0.07
N LEU A 189 9.76 -10.29 -0.78
CA LEU A 189 10.91 -11.18 -0.54
C LEU A 189 11.55 -10.90 0.82
N ILE A 190 11.74 -9.64 1.20
CA ILE A 190 12.27 -9.27 2.52
C ILE A 190 11.37 -9.81 3.64
N GLY A 191 10.06 -9.60 3.56
CA GLY A 191 9.10 -10.09 4.55
C GLY A 191 9.13 -11.61 4.68
N TYR A 192 9.09 -12.31 3.56
CA TYR A 192 9.17 -13.78 3.54
C TYR A 192 10.46 -14.31 4.16
N PHE A 193 11.62 -13.80 3.74
CA PHE A 193 12.90 -14.27 4.27
C PHE A 193 13.09 -13.92 5.75
N ALA A 194 12.63 -12.74 6.19
CA ALA A 194 12.71 -12.35 7.59
C ALA A 194 12.02 -13.37 8.50
N VAL A 195 10.76 -13.74 8.20
CA VAL A 195 10.01 -14.69 9.01
C VAL A 195 10.44 -16.15 8.79
N SER A 196 10.99 -16.49 7.62
CA SER A 196 11.51 -17.84 7.35
C SER A 196 12.79 -18.15 8.14
N VAL A 197 13.62 -17.12 8.40
CA VAL A 197 14.86 -17.23 9.19
C VAL A 197 14.58 -17.19 10.69
N ALA A 198 13.60 -16.39 11.10
CA ALA A 198 13.30 -16.16 12.52
C ALA A 198 11.77 -16.17 12.76
N SER A 199 11.17 -17.36 12.75
CA SER A 199 9.72 -17.53 12.96
C SER A 199 9.21 -16.92 14.28
N ALA A 200 10.07 -16.80 15.27
CA ALA A 200 9.74 -16.16 16.55
C ALA A 200 9.36 -14.68 16.42
N ILE A 201 9.78 -14.01 15.33
CA ILE A 201 9.42 -12.59 15.08
C ILE A 201 8.08 -12.44 14.36
N LEU A 202 7.46 -13.55 13.91
CA LEU A 202 6.24 -13.52 13.10
C LEU A 202 5.13 -12.67 13.72
N PRO A 203 4.75 -12.82 15.02
CA PRO A 203 3.69 -12.01 15.62
C PRO A 203 3.98 -10.51 15.53
N PHE A 204 5.21 -10.13 15.89
CA PHE A 204 5.65 -8.74 15.82
C PHE A 204 5.69 -8.22 14.36
N ALA A 205 6.20 -9.02 13.43
CA ALA A 205 6.33 -8.63 12.02
C ALA A 205 4.95 -8.43 11.35
N LEU A 206 3.97 -9.29 11.64
CA LEU A 206 2.58 -9.14 11.20
C LEU A 206 1.98 -7.83 11.73
N ALA A 207 2.10 -7.58 13.04
CA ALA A 207 1.59 -6.37 13.65
C ALA A 207 2.32 -5.10 13.18
N PHE A 208 3.61 -5.18 12.93
CA PHE A 208 4.41 -4.10 12.37
C PHE A 208 3.90 -3.71 10.97
N ALA A 209 3.73 -4.70 10.09
CA ALA A 209 3.17 -4.48 8.76
C ALA A 209 1.73 -3.93 8.83
N GLY A 210 0.87 -4.51 9.68
CA GLY A 210 -0.48 -3.98 9.92
C GLY A 210 -0.48 -2.54 10.43
N GLY A 211 0.45 -2.19 11.31
CA GLY A 211 0.62 -0.83 11.86
C GLY A 211 1.05 0.19 10.82
N THR A 212 1.98 -0.17 9.93
CA THR A 212 2.36 0.70 8.79
C THR A 212 1.19 0.93 7.85
N MET A 213 0.41 -0.11 7.53
CA MET A 213 -0.77 0.01 6.68
C MET A 213 -1.85 0.89 7.33
N LEU A 214 -2.13 0.74 8.63
CA LEU A 214 -3.07 1.61 9.35
C LEU A 214 -2.63 3.08 9.33
N TYR A 215 -1.33 3.34 9.42
CA TYR A 215 -0.79 4.69 9.33
C TYR A 215 -1.08 5.31 7.96
N VAL A 216 -0.74 4.63 6.86
CA VAL A 216 -1.01 5.09 5.48
C VAL A 216 -2.50 5.35 5.26
N ILE A 217 -3.36 4.42 5.66
CA ILE A 217 -4.82 4.58 5.50
C ILE A 217 -5.31 5.84 6.21
N SER A 218 -4.87 6.03 7.45
CA SER A 218 -5.36 7.10 8.33
C SER A 218 -4.78 8.47 7.99
N ASP A 219 -3.49 8.54 7.69
CA ASP A 219 -2.77 9.81 7.49
C ASP A 219 -2.86 10.32 6.05
N GLU A 220 -3.04 9.41 5.06
CA GLU A 220 -2.97 9.77 3.65
C GLU A 220 -4.22 9.39 2.87
N MET A 221 -4.60 8.10 2.82
CA MET A 221 -5.65 7.66 1.91
C MET A 221 -7.01 8.25 2.27
N ILE A 222 -7.45 8.19 3.53
CA ILE A 222 -8.74 8.73 3.96
C ILE A 222 -8.79 10.25 3.76
N PRO A 223 -7.81 11.05 4.21
CA PRO A 223 -7.81 12.50 3.96
C PRO A 223 -7.87 12.85 2.47
N GLU A 224 -7.08 12.19 1.62
CA GLU A 224 -7.05 12.43 0.18
C GLU A 224 -8.42 12.18 -0.45
N THR A 225 -9.06 11.05 -0.15
CA THR A 225 -10.38 10.70 -0.71
C THR A 225 -11.50 11.65 -0.29
N HIS A 226 -11.29 12.45 0.74
CA HIS A 226 -12.26 13.43 1.27
C HIS A 226 -11.95 14.87 0.86
N ALA A 227 -10.83 15.13 0.19
CA ALA A 227 -10.37 16.49 -0.14
C ALA A 227 -11.18 17.18 -1.27
N HIS A 228 -11.81 16.42 -2.18
CA HIS A 228 -12.38 16.95 -3.42
C HIS A 228 -13.92 17.01 -3.45
N GLY A 229 -14.58 16.98 -2.27
CA GLY A 229 -16.04 17.16 -2.17
C GLY A 229 -16.89 15.92 -2.41
N SER A 230 -16.29 14.74 -2.60
CA SER A 230 -16.99 13.46 -2.82
C SER A 230 -17.13 12.60 -1.54
N GLN A 231 -17.06 13.20 -0.36
CA GLN A 231 -16.89 12.53 0.94
C GLN A 231 -17.88 11.38 1.18
N ARG A 232 -19.18 11.58 0.92
CA ARG A 232 -20.18 10.51 1.11
C ARG A 232 -19.93 9.32 0.18
N GLY A 233 -19.59 9.60 -1.09
CA GLY A 233 -19.27 8.56 -2.07
C GLY A 233 -18.03 7.79 -1.66
N ALA A 234 -16.97 8.49 -1.25
CA ALA A 234 -15.73 7.91 -0.74
C ALA A 234 -15.99 7.03 0.49
N THR A 235 -16.77 7.50 1.47
CA THR A 235 -17.13 6.73 2.67
C THR A 235 -17.83 5.41 2.32
N TYR A 236 -18.86 5.44 1.46
CA TYR A 236 -19.53 4.20 1.07
C TYR A 236 -18.65 3.28 0.22
N SER A 237 -17.76 3.83 -0.58
CA SER A 237 -16.79 3.06 -1.36
C SER A 237 -15.76 2.37 -0.47
N LEU A 238 -15.26 3.04 0.57
CA LEU A 238 -14.40 2.45 1.59
C LEU A 238 -15.10 1.29 2.30
N LEU A 239 -16.35 1.49 2.74
CA LEU A 239 -17.14 0.43 3.36
C LEU A 239 -17.35 -0.75 2.41
N ALA A 240 -17.57 -0.50 1.12
CA ALA A 240 -17.71 -1.56 0.12
C ALA A 240 -16.41 -2.37 -0.04
N GLY A 241 -15.26 -1.71 -0.10
CA GLY A 241 -13.95 -2.37 -0.14
C GLY A 241 -13.69 -3.21 1.11
N PHE A 242 -13.96 -2.64 2.29
CA PHE A 242 -13.84 -3.36 3.56
C PHE A 242 -14.74 -4.62 3.59
N CYS A 243 -16.01 -4.48 3.21
CA CYS A 243 -16.94 -5.59 3.17
C CYS A 243 -16.54 -6.67 2.15
N LEU A 244 -16.01 -6.27 0.99
CA LEU A 244 -15.52 -7.23 0.00
C LEU A 244 -14.40 -8.09 0.59
N MET A 245 -13.41 -7.47 1.23
CA MET A 245 -12.29 -8.20 1.82
C MET A 245 -12.75 -9.06 3.00
N LEU A 246 -13.67 -8.56 3.86
CA LEU A 246 -14.27 -9.33 4.94
C LEU A 246 -15.02 -10.58 4.42
N ILE A 247 -15.80 -10.43 3.35
CA ILE A 247 -16.51 -11.56 2.72
C ILE A 247 -15.49 -12.56 2.16
N SER A 248 -14.44 -12.07 1.51
CA SER A 248 -13.38 -12.93 0.97
C SER A 248 -12.66 -13.70 2.08
N ASP A 249 -12.38 -13.05 3.21
CA ASP A 249 -11.76 -13.65 4.37
C ASP A 249 -12.62 -14.79 4.95
N VAL A 250 -13.91 -14.57 5.13
CA VAL A 250 -14.85 -15.59 5.66
C VAL A 250 -15.07 -16.76 4.68
N LEU A 251 -15.03 -16.51 3.36
CA LEU A 251 -15.31 -17.56 2.37
C LEU A 251 -14.08 -18.34 1.92
N LEU A 252 -12.88 -17.76 1.97
CA LEU A 252 -11.66 -18.30 1.41
C LEU A 252 -10.52 -18.49 2.44
N GLY A 253 -10.62 -17.87 3.60
CA GLY A 253 -9.65 -17.89 4.70
C GLY A 253 -9.87 -19.01 5.72
#